data_a46a00a7525381f5dcf67bb6c582b6b0
#
_entry.id   a46a00a7525381f5dcf67bb6c582b6b0
#
_cell.length_a   1.000
_cell.length_b   1.000
_cell.length_c   1.000
_cell.angle_alpha   90.00
_cell.angle_beta   90.00
_cell.angle_gamma   90.00
#
_symmetry.space_group_name_H-M   'P 1'
#
loop_
_entity.id
_entity.type
_entity.pdbx_description
1 polymer ?
#
loop_
_entity_poly.entity_id
_entity_poly.type
_entity_poly.pdbx_seq_one_letter_code
_entity_poly.pdbx_strand_id
1 'polypeptide(L)'
;MPAGEKLVSLFEPHADIIVKGGRAVQYGHKLNLVTGKSGLILDVVVEAGNPADAERFLPMLDRQIARRGAPPRQTAADGGYASRDNLKPAKARGVQDVAFHKKCGIAVADMVKSQWVYRRLRNFRAGIEAGISVFKRAYGGARCIWRGLDHFKAYIWSAVVAHNLMLFARLKSP
;
A
#
# COMPACT_ATOMS: atom_id res chain seq x y z
N MET A 1 13.02 -12.73 24.48
CA MET A 1 12.97 -13.31 23.12
C MET A 1 12.52 -12.20 22.18
N PRO A 2 13.33 -11.84 21.19
CA PRO A 2 12.97 -10.84 20.19
C PRO A 2 11.67 -11.22 19.46
N ALA A 3 10.90 -10.22 18.98
CA ALA A 3 9.61 -10.47 18.33
C ALA A 3 9.72 -11.36 17.08
N GLY A 4 10.84 -11.25 16.36
CA GLY A 4 11.11 -12.06 15.15
C GLY A 4 11.43 -13.53 15.42
N GLU A 5 11.71 -13.92 16.68
CA GLU A 5 11.99 -15.31 17.07
C GLU A 5 10.76 -16.00 17.66
N LYS A 6 9.65 -15.28 17.82
CA LYS A 6 8.41 -15.82 18.40
C LYS A 6 7.63 -16.57 17.34
N LEU A 7 7.52 -17.88 17.50
CA LEU A 7 6.60 -18.68 16.72
C LEU A 7 5.15 -18.39 17.16
N VAL A 8 4.38 -17.78 16.27
CA VAL A 8 3.00 -17.33 16.56
C VAL A 8 1.98 -18.41 16.25
N SER A 9 2.29 -19.28 15.29
CA SER A 9 1.45 -20.38 14.89
C SER A 9 2.30 -21.60 14.54
N LEU A 10 1.94 -22.76 15.09
CA LEU A 10 2.57 -24.03 14.74
C LEU A 10 2.23 -24.47 13.29
N PHE A 11 1.08 -24.04 12.78
CA PHE A 11 0.61 -24.40 11.43
C PHE A 11 1.04 -23.41 10.36
N GLU A 12 1.32 -22.16 10.74
CA GLU A 12 1.74 -21.06 9.86
C GLU A 12 2.92 -20.33 10.51
N PRO A 13 4.11 -20.95 10.54
CA PRO A 13 5.27 -20.40 11.26
C PRO A 13 5.79 -19.09 10.67
N HIS A 14 5.40 -18.79 9.44
CA HIS A 14 5.72 -17.54 8.75
C HIS A 14 4.81 -16.35 9.15
N ALA A 15 3.76 -16.57 9.95
CA ALA A 15 2.85 -15.50 10.34
C ALA A 15 3.54 -14.51 11.29
N ASP A 16 3.44 -13.23 10.97
CA ASP A 16 4.03 -12.14 11.74
C ASP A 16 3.06 -11.62 12.82
N ILE A 17 3.64 -11.04 13.87
CA ILE A 17 2.91 -10.28 14.88
C ILE A 17 2.79 -8.82 14.41
N ILE A 18 1.57 -8.37 14.15
CA ILE A 18 1.30 -7.00 13.70
C ILE A 18 0.64 -6.22 14.83
N VAL A 19 1.38 -5.24 15.37
CA VAL A 19 0.87 -4.31 16.40
C VAL A 19 0.73 -2.92 15.78
N LYS A 20 -0.47 -2.36 15.81
CA LYS A 20 -0.74 -1.00 15.33
C LYS A 20 -1.25 -0.12 16.46
N GLY A 21 -0.39 0.82 16.91
CA GLY A 21 -0.80 1.93 17.76
C GLY A 21 -1.45 1.53 19.10
N GLY A 22 -0.96 0.48 19.78
CA GLY A 22 -1.49 0.01 21.06
C GLY A 22 -2.85 -0.67 20.99
N ARG A 23 -3.34 -0.98 19.78
CA ARG A 23 -4.58 -1.73 19.54
C ARG A 23 -4.34 -3.24 19.56
N ALA A 24 -5.40 -4.00 19.40
CA ALA A 24 -5.36 -5.45 19.38
C ALA A 24 -4.25 -5.98 18.45
N VAL A 25 -3.51 -6.96 18.94
CA VAL A 25 -2.50 -7.69 18.17
C VAL A 25 -3.20 -8.47 17.06
N GLN A 26 -2.70 -8.34 15.84
CA GLN A 26 -3.14 -9.11 14.68
C GLN A 26 -2.02 -10.05 14.24
N TYR A 27 -2.39 -11.21 13.74
CA TYR A 27 -1.47 -12.21 13.21
C TYR A 27 -1.66 -12.34 11.71
N GLY A 28 -0.57 -12.40 10.97
CA GLY A 28 -0.61 -12.49 9.50
C GLY A 28 0.50 -11.71 8.84
N HIS A 29 0.27 -11.19 7.63
CA HIS A 29 1.26 -10.44 6.87
C HIS A 29 0.79 -9.02 6.59
N LYS A 30 1.73 -8.09 6.66
CA LYS A 30 1.52 -6.73 6.19
C LYS A 30 1.51 -6.71 4.66
N LEU A 31 0.49 -6.07 4.09
CA LEU A 31 0.38 -5.87 2.65
C LEU A 31 0.61 -4.41 2.30
N ASN A 32 1.54 -4.14 1.39
CA ASN A 32 1.67 -2.84 0.76
C ASN A 32 1.03 -2.88 -0.62
N LEU A 33 0.06 -2.00 -0.86
CA LEU A 33 -0.73 -1.93 -2.08
C LEU A 33 -0.43 -0.64 -2.83
N VAL A 34 -0.28 -0.74 -4.15
CA VAL A 34 -0.25 0.42 -5.05
C VAL A 34 -1.50 0.39 -5.92
N THR A 35 -2.22 1.49 -5.96
CA THR A 35 -3.42 1.64 -6.79
C THR A 35 -3.25 2.75 -7.81
N GLY A 36 -3.84 2.56 -8.99
CA GLY A 36 -3.93 3.57 -10.03
C GLY A 36 -5.13 4.50 -9.85
N LYS A 37 -5.21 5.54 -10.70
CA LYS A 37 -6.32 6.50 -10.73
C LYS A 37 -7.68 5.83 -10.96
N SER A 38 -7.71 4.73 -11.68
CA SER A 38 -8.92 3.92 -11.93
C SER A 38 -9.37 3.07 -10.76
N GLY A 39 -8.63 3.04 -9.64
CA GLY A 39 -8.88 2.14 -8.51
C GLY A 39 -8.28 0.75 -8.68
N LEU A 40 -7.72 0.44 -9.85
CA LEU A 40 -7.03 -0.84 -10.08
C LEU A 40 -5.84 -0.99 -9.15
N ILE A 41 -5.68 -2.16 -8.57
CA ILE A 41 -4.49 -2.53 -7.81
C ILE A 41 -3.39 -2.87 -8.81
N LEU A 42 -2.34 -2.07 -8.82
CA LEU A 42 -1.23 -2.16 -9.77
C LEU A 42 -0.10 -3.04 -9.25
N ASP A 43 0.06 -3.11 -7.94
CA ASP A 43 1.06 -3.92 -7.27
C ASP A 43 0.62 -4.27 -5.85
N VAL A 44 1.08 -5.43 -5.38
CA VAL A 44 0.97 -5.84 -3.98
C VAL A 44 2.28 -6.49 -3.55
N VAL A 45 2.77 -6.09 -2.38
CA VAL A 45 3.91 -6.74 -1.73
C VAL A 45 3.43 -7.30 -0.41
N VAL A 46 3.66 -8.60 -0.22
CA VAL A 46 3.53 -9.29 1.05
C VAL A 46 4.85 -9.09 1.80
N GLU A 47 4.83 -8.33 2.87
CA GLU A 47 6.04 -8.05 3.64
C GLU A 47 6.41 -9.23 4.54
N ALA A 48 7.70 -9.38 4.76
CA ALA A 48 8.23 -10.24 5.81
C ALA A 48 8.44 -9.37 7.06
N GLY A 49 7.95 -9.82 8.19
CA GLY A 49 7.93 -9.04 9.42
C GLY A 49 6.93 -7.87 9.37
N ASN A 50 7.16 -6.89 10.22
CA ASN A 50 6.33 -5.68 10.28
C ASN A 50 7.19 -4.41 10.05
N PRO A 51 7.78 -4.21 8.85
CA PRO A 51 8.60 -3.04 8.58
C PRO A 51 7.79 -1.75 8.72
N ALA A 52 8.47 -0.65 9.08
CA ALA A 52 7.83 0.66 9.17
C ALA A 52 7.29 1.11 7.79
N ASP A 53 6.12 1.76 7.76
CA ASP A 53 5.54 2.24 6.51
C ASP A 53 6.49 3.17 5.76
N ALA A 54 7.19 4.06 6.48
CA ALA A 54 8.14 5.00 5.89
C ALA A 54 9.25 4.32 5.08
N GLU A 55 9.74 3.16 5.51
CA GLU A 55 10.79 2.40 4.83
C GLU A 55 10.31 1.75 3.52
N ARG A 56 9.00 1.63 3.35
CA ARG A 56 8.41 0.92 2.19
C ARG A 56 8.02 1.86 1.04
N PHE A 57 8.00 3.17 1.26
CA PHE A 57 7.57 4.13 0.24
C PHE A 57 8.46 4.12 -1.01
N LEU A 58 9.76 4.31 -0.83
CA LEU A 58 10.71 4.34 -1.95
C LEU A 58 10.83 2.99 -2.67
N PRO A 59 10.96 1.84 -1.99
CA PRO A 59 10.94 0.54 -2.65
C PRO A 59 9.68 0.30 -3.50
N MET A 60 8.50 0.69 -3.02
CA MET A 60 7.26 0.56 -3.79
C MET A 60 7.22 1.51 -4.99
N LEU A 61 7.74 2.73 -4.85
CA LEU A 61 7.87 3.68 -5.96
C LEU A 61 8.84 3.14 -7.03
N ASP A 62 10.01 2.63 -6.62
CA ASP A 62 11.02 2.07 -7.53
C ASP A 62 10.49 0.87 -8.32
N ARG A 63 9.69 0.00 -7.67
CA ARG A 63 8.98 -1.10 -8.35
C ARG A 63 8.02 -0.59 -9.43
N GLN A 64 7.31 0.52 -9.16
CA GLN A 64 6.41 1.11 -10.18
C GLN A 64 7.19 1.72 -11.34
N ILE A 65 8.30 2.39 -11.06
CA ILE A 65 9.19 2.95 -12.09
C ILE A 65 9.76 1.83 -12.96
N ALA A 66 10.29 0.77 -12.35
CA ALA A 66 10.84 -0.38 -13.07
C ALA A 66 9.81 -1.07 -14.00
N ARG A 67 8.55 -1.20 -13.52
CA ARG A 67 7.48 -1.84 -14.31
C ARG A 67 6.95 -0.98 -15.46
N ARG A 68 7.02 0.35 -15.32
CA ARG A 68 6.43 1.30 -16.29
C ARG A 68 7.44 1.99 -17.15
N GLY A 69 8.72 1.88 -16.84
CA GLY A 69 9.81 2.60 -17.53
C GLY A 69 9.85 4.09 -17.24
N ALA A 70 8.96 4.62 -16.38
CA ALA A 70 8.89 6.04 -16.03
C ALA A 70 8.30 6.28 -14.65
N PRO A 71 8.72 7.36 -13.95
CA PRO A 71 8.14 7.74 -12.68
C PRO A 71 6.69 8.22 -12.85
N PRO A 72 5.81 7.99 -11.85
CA PRO A 72 4.48 8.58 -11.86
C PRO A 72 4.59 10.09 -11.72
N ARG A 73 3.78 10.84 -12.47
CA ARG A 73 3.74 12.30 -12.33
C ARG A 73 3.34 12.73 -10.92
N GLN A 74 2.38 12.03 -10.31
CA GLN A 74 1.82 12.34 -9.01
C GLN A 74 1.66 11.07 -8.19
N THR A 75 1.93 11.15 -6.89
CA THR A 75 1.69 10.05 -5.94
C THR A 75 1.04 10.59 -4.67
N ALA A 76 0.21 9.75 -4.07
CA ALA A 76 -0.40 10.01 -2.77
C ALA A 76 -0.18 8.80 -1.85
N ALA A 77 0.20 9.06 -0.61
CA ALA A 77 0.45 8.02 0.37
C ALA A 77 -0.13 8.38 1.74
N ASP A 78 -0.27 7.37 2.60
CA ASP A 78 -0.74 7.56 3.97
C ASP A 78 0.28 8.35 4.80
N GLY A 79 -0.19 8.86 5.94
CA GLY A 79 0.65 9.59 6.89
C GLY A 79 1.81 8.78 7.47
N GLY A 80 1.68 7.46 7.52
CA GLY A 80 2.78 6.56 7.94
C GLY A 80 4.00 6.57 7.02
N TYR A 81 3.82 6.99 5.76
CA TYR A 81 4.91 7.11 4.78
C TYR A 81 5.56 8.51 4.77
N ALA A 82 5.00 9.46 5.53
CA ALA A 82 5.44 10.85 5.47
C ALA A 82 6.79 11.05 6.16
N SER A 83 7.81 11.37 5.37
CA SER A 83 9.11 11.82 5.85
C SER A 83 9.81 12.68 4.78
N ARG A 84 10.75 13.52 5.20
CA ARG A 84 11.61 14.29 4.27
C ARG A 84 12.52 13.34 3.47
N ASP A 85 12.92 12.23 4.08
CA ASP A 85 13.77 11.21 3.46
C ASP A 85 13.02 10.40 2.40
N ASN A 86 11.70 10.41 2.42
CA ASN A 86 10.87 9.88 1.34
C ASN A 86 10.55 10.94 0.28
N LEU A 87 10.27 12.17 0.71
CA LEU A 87 9.88 13.24 -0.20
C LEU A 87 10.99 13.62 -1.17
N LYS A 88 12.18 13.95 -0.65
CA LYS A 88 13.30 14.39 -1.46
C LYS A 88 13.73 13.36 -2.52
N PRO A 89 13.99 12.09 -2.17
CA PRO A 89 14.36 11.09 -3.15
C PRO A 89 13.24 10.77 -4.15
N ALA A 90 11.96 10.84 -3.75
CA ALA A 90 10.86 10.66 -4.71
C ALA A 90 10.84 11.76 -5.77
N LYS A 91 11.06 13.02 -5.37
CA LYS A 91 11.18 14.14 -6.31
C LYS A 91 12.43 14.01 -7.19
N ALA A 92 13.55 13.57 -6.65
CA ALA A 92 14.78 13.30 -7.41
C ALA A 92 14.58 12.20 -8.49
N ARG A 93 13.65 11.26 -8.27
CA ARG A 93 13.23 10.25 -9.26
C ARG A 93 12.31 10.80 -10.35
N GLY A 94 11.94 12.08 -10.30
CA GLY A 94 11.07 12.73 -11.28
C GLY A 94 9.60 12.81 -10.91
N VAL A 95 9.19 12.41 -9.71
CA VAL A 95 7.81 12.59 -9.24
C VAL A 95 7.56 14.07 -8.96
N GLN A 96 6.63 14.69 -9.70
CA GLN A 96 6.38 16.14 -9.58
C GLN A 96 5.63 16.51 -8.29
N ASP A 97 4.59 15.74 -7.95
CA ASP A 97 3.76 15.99 -6.77
C ASP A 97 3.70 14.73 -5.90
N VAL A 98 4.10 14.86 -4.64
CA VAL A 98 4.07 13.79 -3.63
C VAL A 98 3.22 14.26 -2.48
N ALA A 99 2.02 13.72 -2.29
CA ALA A 99 1.12 14.10 -1.22
C ALA A 99 1.07 13.04 -0.12
N PHE A 100 1.42 13.41 1.10
CA PHE A 100 1.17 12.59 2.28
C PHE A 100 -0.10 13.04 2.98
N HIS A 101 -0.93 12.09 3.45
CA HIS A 101 -2.19 12.39 4.12
C HIS A 101 -2.00 13.24 5.38
N LYS A 102 -1.00 12.89 6.21
CA LYS A 102 -0.52 13.71 7.32
C LYS A 102 0.79 14.37 6.90
N LYS A 103 0.93 15.65 7.23
CA LYS A 103 2.08 16.44 6.77
C LYS A 103 3.38 16.12 7.52
N CYS A 104 3.31 15.65 8.77
CA CYS A 104 4.46 15.34 9.62
C CYS A 104 5.55 16.43 9.59
N GLY A 105 5.15 17.71 9.70
CA GLY A 105 6.05 18.86 9.65
C GLY A 105 6.55 19.26 8.27
N ILE A 106 6.03 18.65 7.18
CA ILE A 106 6.40 19.01 5.79
C ILE A 106 5.41 20.06 5.27
N ALA A 107 5.92 21.14 4.69
CA ALA A 107 5.09 22.17 4.08
C ALA A 107 4.41 21.64 2.79
N VAL A 108 3.19 22.09 2.52
CA VAL A 108 2.47 21.68 1.30
C VAL A 108 3.20 22.12 0.04
N ALA A 109 3.86 23.29 0.08
CA ALA A 109 4.65 23.79 -1.04
C ALA A 109 5.84 22.88 -1.40
N ASP A 110 6.41 22.17 -0.42
CA ASP A 110 7.49 21.20 -0.66
C ASP A 110 6.95 19.92 -1.33
N MET A 111 5.71 19.53 -0.98
CA MET A 111 5.09 18.31 -1.47
C MET A 111 4.55 18.46 -2.89
N VAL A 112 3.80 19.51 -3.15
CA VAL A 112 3.00 19.68 -4.38
C VAL A 112 2.99 21.14 -4.84
N LYS A 113 2.72 21.35 -6.13
CA LYS A 113 2.73 22.68 -6.76
C LYS A 113 1.63 23.66 -6.28
N SER A 114 0.55 23.17 -5.65
CA SER A 114 -0.52 24.01 -5.15
C SER A 114 -1.41 23.32 -4.10
N GLN A 115 -2.11 24.12 -3.29
CA GLN A 115 -3.11 23.62 -2.32
C GLN A 115 -4.26 22.85 -2.98
N TRP A 116 -4.64 23.22 -4.20
CA TRP A 116 -5.66 22.50 -4.96
C TRP A 116 -5.19 21.08 -5.31
N VAL A 117 -3.94 20.93 -5.80
CA VAL A 117 -3.35 19.63 -6.09
C VAL A 117 -3.26 18.78 -4.82
N TYR A 118 -2.85 19.37 -3.70
CA TYR A 118 -2.79 18.67 -2.41
C TYR A 118 -4.15 18.11 -2.00
N ARG A 119 -5.21 18.95 -2.04
CA ARG A 119 -6.57 18.51 -1.72
C ARG A 119 -7.04 17.40 -2.63
N ARG A 120 -6.81 17.51 -3.94
CA ARG A 120 -7.18 16.49 -4.92
C ARG A 120 -6.49 15.15 -4.66
N LEU A 121 -5.20 15.15 -4.35
CA LEU A 121 -4.44 13.92 -4.04
C LEU A 121 -4.87 13.32 -2.70
N ARG A 122 -5.19 14.13 -1.71
CA ARG A 122 -5.78 13.64 -0.45
C ARG A 122 -7.14 12.97 -0.65
N ASN A 123 -8.01 13.57 -1.46
CA ASN A 123 -9.31 12.97 -1.77
C ASN A 123 -9.16 11.67 -2.56
N PHE A 124 -8.22 11.64 -3.52
CA PHE A 124 -7.87 10.41 -4.21
C PHE A 124 -7.44 9.31 -3.23
N ARG A 125 -6.58 9.65 -2.28
CA ARG A 125 -6.12 8.70 -1.26
C ARG A 125 -7.27 8.21 -0.36
N ALA A 126 -8.21 9.08 0.01
CA ALA A 126 -9.39 8.66 0.77
C ALA A 126 -10.25 7.64 -0.01
N GLY A 127 -10.37 7.79 -1.33
CA GLY A 127 -11.01 6.79 -2.20
C GLY A 127 -10.30 5.42 -2.20
N ILE A 128 -8.98 5.40 -2.04
CA ILE A 128 -8.21 4.15 -1.93
C ILE A 128 -8.62 3.35 -0.68
N GLU A 129 -8.90 4.00 0.45
CA GLU A 129 -9.35 3.32 1.66
C GLU A 129 -10.65 2.55 1.45
N ALA A 130 -11.58 3.16 0.72
CA ALA A 130 -12.82 2.48 0.33
C ALA A 130 -12.52 1.26 -0.56
N GLY A 131 -11.62 1.39 -1.54
CA GLY A 131 -11.17 0.28 -2.40
C GLY A 131 -10.51 -0.85 -1.60
N ILE A 132 -9.64 -0.53 -0.65
CA ILE A 132 -9.02 -1.51 0.25
C ILE A 132 -10.08 -2.22 1.11
N SER A 133 -11.08 -1.49 1.59
CA SER A 133 -12.19 -2.08 2.34
C SER A 133 -13.01 -3.07 1.50
N VAL A 134 -13.30 -2.74 0.24
CA VAL A 134 -13.95 -3.64 -0.72
C VAL A 134 -13.06 -4.86 -1.00
N PHE A 135 -11.78 -4.65 -1.29
CA PHE A 135 -10.81 -5.73 -1.49
C PHE A 135 -10.79 -6.71 -0.31
N LYS A 136 -10.77 -6.20 0.91
CA LYS A 136 -10.78 -7.05 2.11
C LYS A 136 -12.08 -7.84 2.28
N ARG A 137 -13.24 -7.19 2.09
CA ARG A 137 -14.55 -7.79 2.40
C ARG A 137 -15.11 -8.64 1.27
N ALA A 138 -14.98 -8.16 0.03
CA ALA A 138 -15.62 -8.82 -1.12
C ALA A 138 -14.69 -9.81 -1.83
N TYR A 139 -13.36 -9.62 -1.74
CA TYR A 139 -12.39 -10.44 -2.49
C TYR A 139 -11.45 -11.23 -1.56
N GLY A 140 -11.81 -11.39 -0.31
CA GLY A 140 -11.08 -12.25 0.63
C GLY A 140 -9.74 -11.70 1.14
N GLY A 141 -9.38 -10.45 0.82
CA GLY A 141 -8.10 -9.85 1.24
C GLY A 141 -7.91 -9.66 2.77
N ALA A 142 -8.95 -9.94 3.56
CA ALA A 142 -8.88 -9.85 5.03
C ALA A 142 -8.41 -11.15 5.69
N ARG A 143 -8.70 -12.32 5.11
CA ARG A 143 -8.41 -13.62 5.71
C ARG A 143 -8.09 -14.64 4.62
N CYS A 144 -6.90 -15.21 4.68
CA CYS A 144 -6.51 -16.34 3.86
C CYS A 144 -6.93 -17.65 4.53
N ILE A 145 -7.46 -18.58 3.75
CA ILE A 145 -7.80 -19.95 4.18
C ILE A 145 -6.83 -20.99 3.60
N TRP A 146 -5.87 -20.57 2.78
CA TRP A 146 -4.85 -21.44 2.21
C TRP A 146 -3.64 -21.49 3.14
N ARG A 147 -2.98 -22.65 3.21
CA ARG A 147 -1.83 -22.88 4.09
C ARG A 147 -0.50 -22.64 3.39
N GLY A 148 0.45 -22.07 4.14
CA GLY A 148 1.80 -21.81 3.67
C GLY A 148 1.97 -20.47 2.95
N LEU A 149 3.17 -19.90 3.05
CA LEU A 149 3.48 -18.54 2.57
C LEU A 149 3.28 -18.37 1.06
N ASP A 150 3.68 -19.36 0.26
CA ASP A 150 3.55 -19.26 -1.20
C ASP A 150 2.08 -19.35 -1.63
N HIS A 151 1.29 -20.19 -0.98
CA HIS A 151 -0.14 -20.25 -1.19
C HIS A 151 -0.83 -18.96 -0.70
N PHE A 152 -0.37 -18.39 0.42
CA PHE A 152 -0.84 -17.08 0.87
C PHE A 152 -0.58 -15.99 -0.17
N LYS A 153 0.62 -15.92 -0.74
CA LYS A 153 0.94 -14.99 -1.82
C LYS A 153 0.06 -15.21 -3.05
N ALA A 154 -0.12 -16.46 -3.48
CA ALA A 154 -0.99 -16.81 -4.59
C ALA A 154 -2.45 -16.40 -4.32
N TYR A 155 -2.95 -16.63 -3.10
CA TYR A 155 -4.29 -16.21 -2.67
C TYR A 155 -4.47 -14.69 -2.77
N ILE A 156 -3.52 -13.90 -2.27
CA ILE A 156 -3.56 -12.44 -2.35
C ILE A 156 -3.57 -11.97 -3.81
N TRP A 157 -2.73 -12.55 -4.67
CA TRP A 157 -2.74 -12.22 -6.10
C TRP A 157 -4.04 -12.60 -6.80
N SER A 158 -4.64 -13.74 -6.46
CA SER A 158 -5.96 -14.14 -6.97
C SER A 158 -7.05 -13.14 -6.57
N ALA A 159 -7.02 -12.67 -5.33
CA ALA A 159 -7.93 -11.63 -4.86
C ALA A 159 -7.73 -10.29 -5.60
N VAL A 160 -6.48 -9.92 -5.91
CA VAL A 160 -6.16 -8.73 -6.72
C VAL A 160 -6.72 -8.86 -8.13
N VAL A 161 -6.53 -10.02 -8.77
CA VAL A 161 -7.07 -10.30 -10.12
C VAL A 161 -8.59 -10.18 -10.12
N ALA A 162 -9.27 -10.81 -9.18
CA ALA A 162 -10.73 -10.76 -9.05
C ALA A 162 -11.24 -9.32 -8.86
N HIS A 163 -10.58 -8.53 -7.98
CA HIS A 163 -10.89 -7.12 -7.77
C HIS A 163 -10.73 -6.31 -9.07
N ASN A 164 -9.62 -6.47 -9.76
CA ASN A 164 -9.32 -5.75 -10.98
C ASN A 164 -10.27 -6.11 -12.13
N LEU A 165 -10.61 -7.40 -12.30
CA LEU A 165 -11.56 -7.85 -13.31
C LEU A 165 -12.95 -7.24 -13.09
N MET A 166 -13.42 -7.17 -11.83
CA MET A 166 -14.70 -6.53 -11.52
C MET A 166 -14.71 -5.03 -11.82
N LEU A 167 -13.57 -4.34 -11.54
CA LEU A 167 -13.44 -2.94 -11.93
C LEU A 167 -13.42 -2.75 -13.45
N PHE A 168 -12.73 -3.60 -14.18
CA PHE A 168 -12.74 -3.57 -15.66
C PHE A 168 -14.14 -3.78 -16.22
N ALA A 169 -14.91 -4.73 -15.67
CA ALA A 169 -16.29 -4.94 -16.09
C ALA A 169 -17.14 -3.69 -15.89
N ARG A 170 -17.00 -3.01 -14.73
CA ARG A 170 -17.73 -1.76 -14.44
C ARG A 170 -17.33 -0.59 -15.33
N LEU A 171 -16.04 -0.49 -15.70
CA LEU A 171 -15.54 0.58 -16.55
C LEU A 171 -15.94 0.43 -18.02
N LYS A 172 -16.31 -0.80 -18.44
CA LYS A 172 -16.76 -1.11 -19.80
C LYS A 172 -18.27 -1.16 -19.94
N SER A 173 -19.02 -1.20 -18.84
CA SER A 173 -20.47 -1.09 -18.88
C SER A 173 -20.88 0.35 -19.20
N PRO A 174 -21.71 0.58 -20.22
CA PRO A 174 -22.20 1.92 -20.60
C PRO A 174 -23.01 2.58 -19.49
#